data_b98d2de14692bbea93e11c08a9406bf1
#
_entry.id   b98d2de14692bbea93e11c08a9406bf1
#
_cell.length_a   1.000
_cell.length_b   1.000
_cell.length_c   1.000
_cell.angle_alpha   90.00
_cell.angle_beta   90.00
_cell.angle_gamma   90.00
#
_symmetry.space_group_name_H-M   'P 1'
#
loop_
_entity.id
_entity.type
_entity.pdbx_description
1 polymer ?
#
loop_
_entity_poly.entity_id
_entity_poly.type
_entity_poly.pdbx_seq_one_letter_code
_entity_poly.pdbx_strand_id
1 'polypeptide(L)'
;QGLCKSHWGLNEVPCVESYKGLIFGNWDTSAPGLRDYLGDIAWYLDGMLDRREGGTEIVGGVQKWVINCNWKFPAEQFASDQYHALFSHASAVQVLGAKDDGSDKRLGDGQTARPVWETAKDALQFGQDGHGSGFFFTEKPDANVWVDGAVSSYYRETYAEAEQRLGEVRALRLAGHNN
;
A
#
# COMPACT_ATOMS: atom_id res chain seq x y z
N GLN A 1 15.95 47.78 -18.95
CA GLN A 1 14.95 47.35 -17.95
C GLN A 1 15.57 46.24 -17.14
N GLY A 2 15.95 46.55 -15.87
CA GLY A 2 16.57 45.57 -14.96
C GLY A 2 15.53 44.64 -14.40
N LEU A 3 15.74 43.32 -14.51
CA LEU A 3 14.92 42.32 -13.86
C LEU A 3 15.16 42.36 -12.33
N CYS A 4 14.13 42.60 -11.54
CA CYS A 4 14.25 42.56 -10.08
C CYS A 4 14.18 41.07 -9.67
N LYS A 5 15.33 40.47 -9.33
CA LYS A 5 15.45 39.03 -9.02
C LYS A 5 14.55 38.60 -7.84
N SER A 6 14.29 39.50 -6.88
CA SER A 6 13.41 39.20 -5.74
C SER A 6 11.95 38.94 -6.11
N HIS A 7 11.52 39.38 -7.32
CA HIS A 7 10.15 39.13 -7.81
C HIS A 7 10.02 37.85 -8.64
N TRP A 8 11.12 37.14 -8.88
CA TRP A 8 11.18 36.00 -9.79
C TRP A 8 11.70 34.72 -9.14
N GLY A 9 11.80 34.71 -7.82
CA GLY A 9 12.13 33.51 -7.06
C GLY A 9 10.97 32.50 -7.02
N LEU A 10 11.27 31.25 -6.72
CA LEU A 10 10.27 30.26 -6.33
C LEU A 10 9.67 30.68 -4.98
N ASN A 11 8.38 30.44 -4.81
CA ASN A 11 7.74 30.58 -3.51
C ASN A 11 8.18 29.43 -2.61
N GLU A 12 8.60 29.75 -1.42
CA GLU A 12 8.91 28.76 -0.39
C GLU A 12 7.63 28.22 0.24
N VAL A 13 7.50 26.91 0.34
CA VAL A 13 6.38 26.27 1.04
C VAL A 13 6.61 26.47 2.54
N PRO A 14 5.69 27.14 3.26
CA PRO A 14 5.93 27.53 4.65
C PRO A 14 6.01 26.36 5.64
N CYS A 15 5.30 25.26 5.35
CA CYS A 15 5.32 24.08 6.19
C CYS A 15 5.78 22.87 5.36
N VAL A 16 6.97 22.37 5.64
CA VAL A 16 7.53 21.18 5.00
C VAL A 16 7.99 20.22 6.08
N GLU A 17 7.43 19.03 6.06
CA GLU A 17 7.75 17.97 7.01
C GLU A 17 7.99 16.64 6.29
N SER A 18 8.70 15.72 6.94
CA SER A 18 8.97 14.40 6.39
C SER A 18 8.47 13.30 7.33
N TYR A 19 7.85 12.28 6.74
CA TYR A 19 7.45 11.07 7.43
C TYR A 19 7.99 9.84 6.69
N LYS A 20 8.90 9.13 7.33
CA LYS A 20 9.52 7.89 6.77
C LYS A 20 10.05 8.06 5.34
N GLY A 21 10.63 9.23 5.04
CA GLY A 21 11.17 9.55 3.70
C GLY A 21 10.17 10.18 2.73
N LEU A 22 8.88 10.15 3.01
CA LEU A 22 7.88 10.91 2.27
C LEU A 22 7.91 12.38 2.70
N ILE A 23 7.95 13.29 1.75
CA ILE A 23 7.99 14.74 1.99
C ILE A 23 6.60 15.32 1.75
N PHE A 24 6.11 16.06 2.73
CA PHE A 24 4.82 16.72 2.70
C PHE A 24 5.00 18.23 2.77
N GLY A 25 4.22 18.98 1.99
CA GLY A 25 4.21 20.43 2.01
C GLY A 25 2.80 20.97 2.24
N ASN A 26 2.67 22.02 3.06
CA ASN A 26 1.41 22.69 3.31
C ASN A 26 1.59 24.22 3.24
N TRP A 27 0.66 24.88 2.56
CA TRP A 27 0.62 26.34 2.45
C TRP A 27 -0.08 27.02 3.63
N ASP A 28 -0.87 26.27 4.38
CA ASP A 28 -1.58 26.78 5.55
C ASP A 28 -0.70 26.66 6.80
N THR A 29 -0.19 27.77 7.27
CA THR A 29 0.64 27.84 8.48
C THR A 29 -0.15 27.65 9.78
N SER A 30 -1.48 27.63 9.71
CA SER A 30 -2.36 27.37 10.85
C SER A 30 -2.78 25.90 10.95
N ALA A 31 -2.45 25.07 9.94
CA ALA A 31 -2.73 23.65 9.95
C ALA A 31 -1.96 22.91 11.06
N PRO A 32 -2.47 21.78 11.55
CA PRO A 32 -1.73 20.94 12.50
C PRO A 32 -0.43 20.44 11.87
N GLY A 33 0.55 20.09 12.71
CA GLY A 33 1.77 19.43 12.25
C GLY A 33 1.45 18.07 11.57
N LEU A 34 2.35 17.65 10.70
CA LEU A 34 2.15 16.45 9.89
C LEU A 34 1.79 15.22 10.73
N ARG A 35 2.44 15.03 11.87
CA ARG A 35 2.20 13.87 12.74
C ARG A 35 0.78 13.86 13.29
N ASP A 36 0.30 15.02 13.72
CA ASP A 36 -1.06 15.19 14.24
C ASP A 36 -2.10 15.04 13.12
N TYR A 37 -1.78 15.56 11.92
CA TYR A 37 -2.63 15.39 10.74
C TYR A 37 -2.75 13.92 10.31
N LEU A 38 -1.66 13.17 10.32
CA LEU A 38 -1.68 11.75 9.98
C LEU A 38 -2.46 10.92 11.02
N GLY A 39 -2.34 11.26 12.30
CA GLY A 39 -3.04 10.51 13.35
C GLY A 39 -2.82 9.00 13.20
N ASP A 40 -3.89 8.23 13.30
CA ASP A 40 -3.85 6.76 13.28
C ASP A 40 -3.53 6.15 11.90
N ILE A 41 -3.68 6.90 10.80
CA ILE A 41 -3.24 6.42 9.47
C ILE A 41 -1.74 6.14 9.44
N ALA A 42 -0.95 6.79 10.30
CA ALA A 42 0.47 6.56 10.44
C ALA A 42 0.81 5.08 10.74
N TRP A 43 -0.06 4.40 11.51
CA TRP A 43 0.10 2.98 11.80
C TRP A 43 0.05 2.11 10.53
N TYR A 44 -0.84 2.46 9.58
CA TYR A 44 -0.97 1.78 8.29
C TYR A 44 0.21 2.10 7.37
N LEU A 45 0.64 3.37 7.34
CA LEU A 45 1.82 3.79 6.57
C LEU A 45 3.09 3.08 7.04
N ASP A 46 3.29 2.94 8.34
CA ASP A 46 4.43 2.19 8.88
C ASP A 46 4.45 0.74 8.38
N GLY A 47 3.29 0.12 8.25
CA GLY A 47 3.16 -1.23 7.69
C GLY A 47 3.73 -1.39 6.28
N MET A 48 3.86 -0.28 5.52
CA MET A 48 4.49 -0.24 4.20
C MET A 48 5.93 0.27 4.24
N LEU A 49 6.17 1.31 5.03
CA LEU A 49 7.39 2.11 4.94
C LEU A 49 8.48 1.67 5.91
N ASP A 50 8.13 0.90 6.96
CA ASP A 50 9.04 0.61 8.07
C ASP A 50 9.19 -0.88 8.39
N ARG A 51 9.03 -1.74 7.39
CA ARG A 51 9.15 -3.19 7.57
C ARG A 51 10.57 -3.65 7.86
N ARG A 52 11.58 -2.89 7.41
CA ARG A 52 12.99 -3.21 7.55
C ARG A 52 13.79 -2.00 7.98
N GLU A 53 14.95 -2.26 8.58
CA GLU A 53 15.95 -1.23 8.78
C GLU A 53 16.34 -0.61 7.43
N GLY A 54 16.39 0.72 7.38
CA GLY A 54 16.60 1.47 6.14
C GLY A 54 15.31 1.84 5.36
N GLY A 55 14.16 1.27 5.76
CA GLY A 55 12.86 1.64 5.18
C GLY A 55 12.57 1.03 3.81
N THR A 56 11.87 1.79 2.99
CA THR A 56 11.36 1.39 1.66
C THR A 56 11.84 2.36 0.60
N GLU A 57 12.22 1.85 -0.56
CA GLU A 57 12.62 2.63 -1.73
C GLU A 57 11.50 2.66 -2.77
N ILE A 58 11.27 3.83 -3.39
CA ILE A 58 10.37 3.96 -4.53
C ILE A 58 11.13 3.57 -5.80
N VAL A 59 10.65 2.53 -6.47
CA VAL A 59 11.26 2.02 -7.70
C VAL A 59 10.46 2.46 -8.92
N GLY A 60 11.15 2.98 -9.92
CA GLY A 60 10.57 3.42 -11.19
C GLY A 60 10.04 4.85 -11.18
N GLY A 61 9.41 5.23 -12.30
CA GLY A 61 8.86 6.57 -12.49
C GLY A 61 7.41 6.68 -12.02
N VAL A 62 6.97 7.90 -11.76
CA VAL A 62 5.57 8.17 -11.44
C VAL A 62 4.69 7.93 -12.66
N GLN A 63 3.74 7.03 -12.55
CA GLN A 63 2.69 6.86 -13.56
C GLN A 63 1.62 7.93 -13.35
N LYS A 64 1.22 8.58 -14.43
CA LYS A 64 0.22 9.66 -14.38
C LYS A 64 -0.84 9.44 -15.45
N TRP A 65 -2.09 9.58 -15.05
CA TRP A 65 -3.22 9.62 -15.96
C TRP A 65 -4.27 10.63 -15.48
N VAL A 66 -5.13 11.06 -16.37
CA VAL A 66 -6.23 11.96 -16.04
C VAL A 66 -7.54 11.23 -16.27
N ILE A 67 -8.37 11.23 -15.26
CA ILE A 67 -9.70 10.62 -15.29
C ILE A 67 -10.75 11.71 -15.11
N ASN A 68 -11.71 11.76 -16.03
CA ASN A 68 -12.77 12.76 -16.00
C ASN A 68 -13.92 12.31 -15.08
N CYS A 69 -13.68 12.34 -13.78
CA CYS A 69 -14.64 11.91 -12.76
C CYS A 69 -14.51 12.73 -11.47
N ASN A 70 -15.43 12.51 -10.52
CA ASN A 70 -15.26 13.03 -9.18
C ASN A 70 -14.06 12.33 -8.51
N TRP A 71 -13.17 13.10 -7.89
CA TRP A 71 -11.96 12.59 -7.23
C TRP A 71 -12.25 11.55 -6.14
N LYS A 72 -13.45 11.56 -5.56
CA LYS A 72 -13.84 10.61 -4.52
C LYS A 72 -13.93 9.17 -5.00
N PHE A 73 -14.25 8.93 -6.29
CA PHE A 73 -14.31 7.57 -6.83
C PHE A 73 -12.96 6.84 -6.75
N PRO A 74 -11.86 7.38 -7.28
CA PRO A 74 -10.56 6.74 -7.10
C PRO A 74 -10.10 6.74 -5.64
N ALA A 75 -10.41 7.77 -4.85
CA ALA A 75 -10.06 7.79 -3.44
C ALA A 75 -10.77 6.68 -2.65
N GLU A 76 -12.06 6.44 -2.91
CA GLU A 76 -12.83 5.37 -2.29
C GLU A 76 -12.27 3.99 -2.66
N GLN A 77 -11.89 3.79 -3.91
CA GLN A 77 -11.23 2.57 -4.37
C GLN A 77 -9.95 2.28 -3.58
N PHE A 78 -9.10 3.29 -3.40
CA PHE A 78 -7.84 3.15 -2.67
C PHE A 78 -8.00 3.21 -1.14
N ALA A 79 -9.13 3.66 -0.64
CA ALA A 79 -9.47 3.60 0.79
C ALA A 79 -9.99 2.24 1.26
N SER A 80 -9.75 1.18 0.49
CA SER A 80 -10.08 -0.23 0.80
C SER A 80 -11.49 -0.69 0.40
N ASP A 81 -11.92 -0.40 -0.83
CA ASP A 81 -13.08 -1.09 -1.42
C ASP A 81 -12.74 -2.55 -1.72
N GLN A 82 -13.05 -3.42 -0.77
CA GLN A 82 -12.83 -4.86 -0.91
C GLN A 82 -13.97 -5.57 -1.65
N TYR A 83 -15.15 -4.96 -1.69
CA TYR A 83 -16.35 -5.59 -2.24
C TYR A 83 -16.36 -5.67 -3.77
N HIS A 84 -15.75 -4.70 -4.46
CA HIS A 84 -15.76 -4.65 -5.93
C HIS A 84 -15.06 -5.86 -6.56
N ALA A 85 -14.10 -6.48 -5.88
CA ALA A 85 -13.30 -7.58 -6.43
C ALA A 85 -14.16 -8.78 -6.85
N LEU A 86 -15.20 -9.11 -6.10
CA LEU A 86 -16.10 -10.21 -6.40
C LEU A 86 -16.97 -9.99 -7.64
N PHE A 87 -17.18 -8.74 -8.01
CA PHE A 87 -18.02 -8.35 -9.14
C PHE A 87 -17.20 -7.84 -10.32
N SER A 88 -16.35 -6.86 -10.10
CA SER A 88 -15.56 -6.23 -11.16
C SER A 88 -14.41 -7.10 -11.65
N HIS A 89 -13.85 -7.94 -10.78
CA HIS A 89 -12.76 -8.86 -11.09
C HIS A 89 -13.20 -10.33 -11.16
N ALA A 90 -14.50 -10.60 -11.27
CA ALA A 90 -15.04 -11.98 -11.27
C ALA A 90 -14.38 -12.90 -12.29
N SER A 91 -14.12 -12.42 -13.51
CA SER A 91 -13.45 -13.19 -14.55
C SER A 91 -11.98 -13.46 -14.22
N ALA A 92 -11.27 -12.49 -13.67
CA ALA A 92 -9.90 -12.68 -13.23
C ALA A 92 -9.82 -13.70 -12.08
N VAL A 93 -10.74 -13.57 -11.11
CA VAL A 93 -10.87 -14.50 -9.99
C VAL A 93 -11.12 -15.92 -10.46
N GLN A 94 -12.01 -16.11 -11.45
CA GLN A 94 -12.30 -17.44 -12.03
C GLN A 94 -11.07 -18.04 -12.69
N VAL A 95 -10.31 -17.25 -13.44
CA VAL A 95 -9.08 -17.70 -14.11
C VAL A 95 -7.98 -18.02 -13.11
N LEU A 96 -7.81 -17.18 -12.10
CA LEU A 96 -6.78 -17.36 -11.07
C LEU A 96 -7.13 -18.44 -10.04
N GLY A 97 -8.43 -18.63 -9.78
CA GLY A 97 -8.94 -19.68 -8.90
C GLY A 97 -9.24 -20.99 -9.60
N ALA A 98 -8.97 -21.10 -10.91
CA ALA A 98 -9.12 -22.36 -11.63
C ALA A 98 -8.20 -23.41 -11.00
N LYS A 99 -8.77 -24.58 -10.71
CA LYS A 99 -8.00 -25.69 -10.15
C LYS A 99 -6.87 -26.02 -11.11
N ASP A 100 -5.69 -26.18 -10.55
CA ASP A 100 -4.54 -26.68 -11.30
C ASP A 100 -4.82 -28.11 -11.75
N ASP A 101 -5.07 -28.26 -13.04
CA ASP A 101 -5.08 -29.57 -13.73
C ASP A 101 -3.68 -29.96 -14.24
N GLY A 102 -2.64 -29.27 -13.74
CA GLY A 102 -1.25 -29.41 -14.15
C GLY A 102 -0.86 -28.63 -15.40
N SER A 103 -1.79 -27.88 -15.99
CA SER A 103 -1.55 -27.10 -17.22
C SER A 103 -1.11 -25.65 -16.94
N ASP A 104 -1.38 -25.11 -15.76
CA ASP A 104 -1.04 -23.72 -15.43
C ASP A 104 0.32 -23.62 -14.74
N LYS A 105 1.34 -23.41 -15.56
CA LYS A 105 2.74 -23.22 -15.13
C LYS A 105 3.08 -21.79 -14.67
N ARG A 106 2.10 -20.90 -14.54
CA ARG A 106 2.34 -19.48 -14.23
C ARG A 106 2.72 -19.24 -12.76
N LEU A 107 2.47 -20.20 -11.91
CA LEU A 107 2.83 -20.16 -10.50
C LEU A 107 3.86 -21.26 -10.20
N GLY A 108 5.07 -20.99 -10.48
CA GLY A 108 6.33 -21.74 -10.49
C GLY A 108 6.55 -23.00 -9.69
N ASP A 109 5.65 -23.54 -8.87
CA ASP A 109 5.87 -24.74 -8.03
C ASP A 109 4.62 -25.59 -7.77
N GLY A 110 3.65 -25.52 -8.67
CA GLY A 110 2.43 -26.34 -8.55
C GLY A 110 1.41 -25.83 -7.53
N GLN A 111 1.54 -24.58 -7.07
CA GLN A 111 0.55 -23.96 -6.21
C GLN A 111 -0.53 -23.27 -7.06
N THR A 112 -1.78 -23.60 -6.80
CA THR A 112 -2.93 -22.91 -7.35
C THR A 112 -3.08 -21.54 -6.69
N ALA A 113 -3.18 -20.48 -7.48
CA ALA A 113 -3.55 -19.18 -6.97
C ALA A 113 -4.96 -19.26 -6.34
N ARG A 114 -5.04 -18.99 -5.06
CA ARG A 114 -6.33 -18.84 -4.38
C ARG A 114 -6.67 -17.36 -4.27
N PRO A 115 -7.95 -17.01 -4.38
CA PRO A 115 -8.36 -15.64 -4.08
C PRO A 115 -7.90 -15.21 -2.69
N VAL A 116 -7.52 -13.95 -2.56
CA VAL A 116 -6.98 -13.40 -1.31
C VAL A 116 -7.88 -13.62 -0.09
N TRP A 117 -9.20 -13.55 -0.27
CA TRP A 117 -10.18 -13.81 0.77
C TRP A 117 -10.29 -15.27 1.22
N GLU A 118 -9.75 -16.22 0.45
CA GLU A 118 -9.66 -17.63 0.86
C GLU A 118 -8.40 -17.92 1.68
N THR A 119 -7.39 -17.08 1.55
CA THR A 119 -6.07 -17.27 2.18
C THR A 119 -5.77 -16.25 3.27
N ALA A 120 -6.46 -15.11 3.25
CA ALA A 120 -6.39 -14.15 4.32
C ALA A 120 -7.03 -14.70 5.59
N LYS A 121 -6.38 -14.48 6.72
CA LYS A 121 -6.95 -14.73 8.04
C LYS A 121 -8.06 -13.74 8.34
N ASP A 122 -7.80 -12.48 8.01
CA ASP A 122 -8.73 -11.37 8.24
C ASP A 122 -8.30 -10.14 7.43
N ALA A 123 -9.09 -9.08 7.52
CA ALA A 123 -8.83 -7.78 6.91
C ALA A 123 -9.01 -6.66 7.92
N LEU A 124 -8.17 -5.65 7.81
CA LEU A 124 -8.31 -4.41 8.54
C LEU A 124 -8.71 -3.29 7.59
N GLN A 125 -9.66 -2.47 8.03
CA GLN A 125 -10.07 -1.24 7.34
C GLN A 125 -10.02 -0.08 8.32
N PHE A 126 -9.59 1.06 7.81
CA PHE A 126 -9.50 2.32 8.52
C PHE A 126 -10.13 3.44 7.67
N GLY A 127 -10.96 4.25 8.30
CA GLY A 127 -11.54 5.43 7.66
C GLY A 127 -11.86 6.46 8.72
N GLN A 128 -11.01 7.47 8.86
CA GLN A 128 -11.16 8.54 9.84
C GLN A 128 -10.44 9.80 9.37
N ASP A 129 -11.00 10.97 9.67
CA ASP A 129 -10.40 12.29 9.45
C ASP A 129 -9.94 12.56 8.00
N GLY A 130 -10.65 11.99 7.03
CA GLY A 130 -10.31 12.12 5.60
C GLY A 130 -9.23 11.14 5.11
N HIS A 131 -8.74 10.28 5.96
CA HIS A 131 -7.82 9.20 5.63
C HIS A 131 -8.55 7.88 5.46
N GLY A 132 -8.08 7.05 4.55
CA GLY A 132 -8.59 5.70 4.38
C GLY A 132 -7.47 4.75 3.94
N SER A 133 -7.49 3.54 4.48
CA SER A 133 -6.58 2.47 4.11
C SER A 133 -7.11 1.12 4.58
N GLY A 134 -6.54 0.06 4.06
CA GLY A 134 -6.81 -1.28 4.56
C GLY A 134 -5.81 -2.28 4.03
N PHE A 135 -5.78 -3.44 4.63
CA PHE A 135 -5.00 -4.57 4.15
C PHE A 135 -5.53 -5.90 4.67
N PHE A 136 -5.25 -6.95 3.92
CA PHE A 136 -5.42 -8.31 4.38
C PHE A 136 -4.16 -8.79 5.11
N PHE A 137 -4.33 -9.67 6.08
CA PHE A 137 -3.21 -10.37 6.71
C PHE A 137 -3.46 -11.87 6.78
N THR A 138 -2.39 -12.64 6.83
CA THR A 138 -2.38 -14.09 6.75
C THR A 138 -2.05 -14.73 8.09
N GLU A 139 -2.16 -16.04 8.19
CA GLU A 139 -1.71 -16.78 9.40
C GLU A 139 -0.21 -17.03 9.43
N LYS A 140 0.43 -16.97 8.26
CA LYS A 140 1.86 -17.30 8.09
C LYS A 140 2.52 -16.32 7.13
N PRO A 141 3.81 -16.02 7.35
CA PRO A 141 4.54 -15.06 6.52
C PRO A 141 4.64 -15.40 5.03
N ASP A 142 4.52 -16.66 4.70
CA ASP A 142 4.65 -17.22 3.35
C ASP A 142 3.33 -17.63 2.71
N ALA A 143 2.20 -17.35 3.35
CA ALA A 143 0.86 -17.63 2.82
C ALA A 143 0.44 -16.64 1.73
N ASN A 144 1.33 -16.36 0.79
CA ASN A 144 1.11 -15.36 -0.25
C ASN A 144 0.91 -16.03 -1.60
N VAL A 145 -0.29 -15.89 -2.14
CA VAL A 145 -0.75 -16.61 -3.33
C VAL A 145 -0.56 -15.88 -4.66
N TRP A 146 -0.19 -14.60 -4.61
CA TRP A 146 -0.10 -13.76 -5.81
C TRP A 146 1.32 -13.49 -6.27
N VAL A 147 2.31 -14.00 -5.58
CA VAL A 147 3.73 -13.72 -5.82
C VAL A 147 4.52 -15.01 -5.96
N ASP A 148 5.59 -14.93 -6.71
CA ASP A 148 6.49 -16.06 -6.92
C ASP A 148 7.20 -16.53 -5.64
N GLY A 149 7.84 -17.69 -5.71
CA GLY A 149 8.54 -18.28 -4.59
C GLY A 149 9.64 -17.40 -4.00
N ALA A 150 10.27 -16.53 -4.79
CA ALA A 150 11.30 -15.61 -4.32
C ALA A 150 10.72 -14.53 -3.40
N VAL A 151 9.54 -13.98 -3.72
CA VAL A 151 8.85 -13.01 -2.88
C VAL A 151 8.35 -13.67 -1.60
N SER A 152 7.79 -14.85 -1.67
CA SER A 152 7.37 -15.62 -0.49
C SER A 152 8.55 -15.93 0.43
N SER A 153 9.71 -16.31 -0.12
CA SER A 153 10.94 -16.55 0.64
C SER A 153 11.41 -15.27 1.33
N TYR A 154 11.39 -14.14 0.63
CA TYR A 154 11.74 -12.85 1.21
C TYR A 154 10.87 -12.50 2.43
N TYR A 155 9.54 -12.65 2.32
CA TYR A 155 8.65 -12.35 3.45
C TYR A 155 8.87 -13.29 4.64
N ARG A 156 9.14 -14.56 4.40
CA ARG A 156 9.47 -15.52 5.46
C ARG A 156 10.78 -15.18 6.16
N GLU A 157 11.82 -14.88 5.40
CA GLU A 157 13.14 -14.55 5.92
C GLU A 157 13.17 -13.24 6.70
N THR A 158 12.34 -12.26 6.29
CA THR A 158 12.29 -10.94 6.92
C THR A 158 11.21 -10.80 7.99
N TYR A 159 10.44 -11.85 8.25
CA TYR A 159 9.29 -11.80 9.16
C TYR A 159 9.67 -11.37 10.57
N ALA A 160 10.72 -11.96 11.14
CA ALA A 160 11.11 -11.67 12.52
C ALA A 160 11.49 -10.19 12.73
N GLU A 161 12.17 -9.59 11.75
CA GLU A 161 12.49 -8.17 11.80
C GLU A 161 11.21 -7.32 11.68
N ALA A 162 10.34 -7.65 10.73
CA ALA A 162 9.07 -6.94 10.54
C ALA A 162 8.17 -7.05 11.78
N GLU A 163 8.11 -8.21 12.41
CA GLU A 163 7.32 -8.43 13.63
C GLU A 163 7.84 -7.60 14.80
N GLN A 164 9.16 -7.58 14.99
CA GLN A 164 9.81 -6.77 16.03
C GLN A 164 9.53 -5.27 15.85
N ARG A 165 9.54 -4.79 14.61
CA ARG A 165 9.34 -3.36 14.27
C ARG A 165 7.87 -2.94 14.30
N LEU A 166 6.98 -3.78 13.84
CA LEU A 166 5.61 -3.43 13.49
C LEU A 166 4.54 -4.18 14.30
N GLY A 167 4.91 -5.28 14.96
CA GLY A 167 3.98 -6.22 15.56
C GLY A 167 3.41 -7.22 14.56
N GLU A 168 2.86 -8.32 15.07
CA GLU A 168 2.42 -9.50 14.33
C GLU A 168 1.49 -9.17 13.15
N VAL A 169 0.43 -8.42 13.39
CA VAL A 169 -0.61 -8.14 12.38
C VAL A 169 -0.03 -7.45 11.13
N ARG A 170 0.80 -6.42 11.31
CA ARG A 170 1.42 -5.70 10.19
C ARG A 170 2.53 -6.50 9.54
N ALA A 171 3.21 -7.35 10.30
CA ALA A 171 4.23 -8.26 9.76
C ALA A 171 3.61 -9.32 8.85
N LEU A 172 2.41 -9.81 9.19
CA LEU A 172 1.64 -10.80 8.43
C LEU A 172 0.80 -10.19 7.29
N ARG A 173 0.93 -8.90 7.03
CA ARG A 173 0.26 -8.24 5.92
C ARG A 173 0.54 -8.96 4.61
N LEU A 174 -0.52 -9.21 3.84
CA LEU A 174 -0.44 -9.90 2.56
C LEU A 174 0.35 -9.06 1.56
N ALA A 175 1.42 -9.62 1.02
CA ALA A 175 2.23 -8.93 0.02
C ALA A 175 1.47 -8.75 -1.29
N GLY A 176 1.62 -7.58 -1.91
CA GLY A 176 0.99 -7.26 -3.19
C GLY A 176 -0.48 -6.86 -3.09
N HIS A 177 -1.08 -6.87 -1.91
CA HIS A 177 -2.42 -6.34 -1.67
C HIS A 177 -2.36 -5.16 -0.70
N ASN A 178 -2.36 -3.99 -1.28
CA ASN A 178 -2.43 -2.71 -0.57
C ASN A 178 -3.41 -1.81 -1.29
N ASN A 179 -4.42 -1.46 -0.61
CA ASN A 179 -5.26 -0.34 -1.02
C ASN A 179 -4.97 0.85 -0.14
#